data_eb79f753e6734e2c13334085d1fdba66
#
_entry.id   eb79f753e6734e2c13334085d1fdba66
#
_cell.length_a   1.000
_cell.length_b   1.000
_cell.length_c   1.000
_cell.angle_alpha   90.00
_cell.angle_beta   90.00
_cell.angle_gamma   90.00
#
_symmetry.space_group_name_H-M   'P 1'
#
loop_
_entity.id
_entity.type
_entity.pdbx_description
1 polymer ?
#
loop_
_entity_poly.entity_id
_entity_poly.type
_entity_poly.pdbx_seq_one_letter_code
_entity_poly.pdbx_strand_id
1 'polypeptide(L)'
;LGFVTQNFGNDGYGAPPVFKRNTLGGDNSTAMVEVTGIEEVDAWWPGRVFEVTAHVKGMNDVMAYGFTLSYDPARVKPVGDDQAVEEGNIFADNPRGSLFFHRVEDGRIEIGAGRIGNEWSASGDAELATVRFVTLTDDPGQIEVTGGELVNSDFRGFPMQVEAPQVLPQVVALHQNFPNPFNPSTDIRFDLPTAREVQLRVYNQLGQTIRTLVDNRMKAGSYRLKWDGTTDQGRNVSSGVYFYSLDAGDFSQIRKMTLVK
;
A
#
# COMPACT_ATOMS: atom_id res chain seq x y z
N LEU A 1 19.04 17.85 27.13
CA LEU A 1 19.70 18.79 26.19
C LEU A 1 20.98 18.14 25.72
N GLY A 2 20.91 17.45 24.61
CA GLY A 2 22.08 16.87 23.96
C GLY A 2 21.73 16.67 22.50
N PHE A 3 21.83 17.74 21.74
CA PHE A 3 21.98 17.64 20.30
C PHE A 3 23.35 16.99 20.07
N VAL A 4 23.33 15.78 19.57
CA VAL A 4 24.57 15.16 19.06
C VAL A 4 24.79 15.71 17.67
N THR A 5 25.53 16.82 17.61
CA THR A 5 26.28 17.19 16.43
C THR A 5 27.39 16.16 16.26
N GLN A 6 27.18 15.13 15.46
CA GLN A 6 28.28 14.27 15.07
C GLN A 6 28.17 13.82 13.63
N ASN A 7 29.24 14.23 12.94
CA ASN A 7 29.74 13.75 11.67
C ASN A 7 28.91 14.00 10.44
N PHE A 8 29.08 15.20 9.93
CA PHE A 8 29.03 15.42 8.51
C PHE A 8 30.21 14.67 7.89
N GLY A 9 29.95 13.65 7.10
CA GLY A 9 30.96 12.99 6.30
C GLY A 9 31.65 14.00 5.38
N ASN A 10 32.91 13.73 5.00
CA ASN A 10 33.77 14.61 4.22
C ASN A 10 33.28 14.93 2.81
N ASP A 11 32.10 14.51 2.42
CA ASP A 11 31.53 14.56 1.08
C ASP A 11 30.47 15.66 0.91
N GLY A 12 30.25 16.51 1.93
CA GLY A 12 29.34 17.67 1.85
C GLY A 12 27.87 17.35 1.99
N TYR A 13 27.47 16.09 2.03
CA TYR A 13 26.11 15.64 2.32
C TYR A 13 26.12 14.97 3.70
N GLY A 14 25.40 15.56 4.64
CA GLY A 14 25.27 15.01 5.98
C GLY A 14 24.55 13.67 5.95
N ALA A 15 24.97 12.73 6.80
CA ALA A 15 24.17 11.53 7.04
C ALA A 15 22.80 11.95 7.58
N PRO A 16 21.70 11.25 7.21
CA PRO A 16 20.39 11.52 7.76
C PRO A 16 20.43 11.46 9.29
N PRO A 17 19.65 12.29 10.00
CA PRO A 17 19.68 12.34 11.45
C PRO A 17 19.37 10.96 12.02
N VAL A 18 20.28 10.46 12.87
CA VAL A 18 20.03 9.22 13.62
C VAL A 18 19.20 9.57 14.84
N PHE A 19 17.92 9.23 14.80
CA PHE A 19 17.01 9.42 15.93
C PHE A 19 17.27 8.34 16.98
N LYS A 20 17.65 8.73 18.20
CA LYS A 20 17.79 7.78 19.31
C LYS A 20 16.42 7.41 19.85
N ARG A 21 16.12 6.13 19.85
CA ARG A 21 14.93 5.54 20.44
C ARG A 21 14.87 5.84 21.93
N ASN A 22 13.92 6.66 22.37
CA ASN A 22 13.53 6.73 23.77
C ASN A 22 12.22 5.95 23.95
N THR A 23 12.33 4.78 24.57
CA THR A 23 11.20 3.90 24.87
C THR A 23 10.48 4.36 26.12
N LEU A 24 9.64 5.38 26.06
CA LEU A 24 8.67 5.67 27.13
C LEU A 24 7.40 6.28 26.54
N GLY A 25 6.35 5.52 26.58
CA GLY A 25 4.93 5.78 26.71
C GLY A 25 4.38 7.12 26.23
N GLY A 26 4.02 7.21 24.96
CA GLY A 26 3.15 8.25 24.41
C GLY A 26 2.49 7.70 23.14
N ASP A 27 1.21 7.80 23.11
CA ASP A 27 0.26 7.12 22.24
C ASP A 27 0.23 7.73 20.82
N ASN A 28 1.30 7.58 20.03
CA ASN A 28 1.33 7.87 18.59
C ASN A 28 1.59 6.59 17.75
N SER A 29 1.20 5.45 18.28
CA SER A 29 1.39 4.14 17.65
C SER A 29 0.52 3.86 16.42
N THR A 30 -0.24 4.84 15.93
CA THR A 30 -1.23 4.67 14.86
C THR A 30 -0.91 5.42 13.57
N ALA A 31 0.20 6.15 13.49
CA ALA A 31 0.59 6.77 12.24
C ALA A 31 1.06 5.71 11.24
N MET A 32 0.35 5.57 10.12
CA MET A 32 0.64 4.61 9.07
C MET A 32 1.26 5.31 7.88
N VAL A 33 2.31 4.72 7.32
CA VAL A 33 2.91 5.17 6.05
C VAL A 33 2.50 4.24 4.94
N GLU A 34 1.95 4.80 3.89
CA GLU A 34 1.61 4.10 2.65
C GLU A 34 2.36 4.70 1.46
N VAL A 35 2.60 3.89 0.44
CA VAL A 35 3.21 4.30 -0.82
C VAL A 35 2.16 4.21 -1.92
N THR A 36 1.98 5.29 -2.67
CA THR A 36 1.03 5.36 -3.80
C THR A 36 1.74 5.70 -5.10
N GLY A 37 1.03 5.60 -6.24
CA GLY A 37 1.56 5.96 -7.56
C GLY A 37 1.98 4.77 -8.44
N ILE A 38 2.00 3.55 -7.89
CA ILE A 38 2.32 2.34 -8.66
C ILE A 38 1.05 1.65 -9.19
N GLU A 39 -0.09 1.87 -8.54
CA GLU A 39 -1.33 1.07 -8.70
C GLU A 39 -2.23 1.49 -9.86
N GLU A 40 -2.06 2.67 -10.46
CA GLU A 40 -3.02 3.24 -11.42
C GLU A 40 -2.59 3.10 -12.90
N VAL A 41 -1.72 2.16 -13.19
CA VAL A 41 -1.12 2.07 -14.53
C VAL A 41 -1.61 0.85 -15.30
N ASP A 42 -2.25 1.08 -16.44
CA ASP A 42 -2.79 0.03 -17.31
C ASP A 42 -1.70 -0.86 -17.94
N ALA A 43 -0.48 -0.35 -18.13
CA ALA A 43 0.65 -1.11 -18.65
C ALA A 43 2.00 -0.48 -18.30
N TRP A 44 3.00 -1.30 -18.10
CA TRP A 44 4.38 -0.92 -17.88
C TRP A 44 5.22 -1.24 -19.13
N TRP A 45 6.20 -0.37 -19.45
CA TRP A 45 7.18 -0.59 -20.52
C TRP A 45 8.52 0.06 -20.14
N PRO A 46 9.65 -0.45 -20.61
CA PRO A 46 10.96 0.16 -20.36
C PRO A 46 11.03 1.63 -20.83
N GLY A 47 11.52 2.51 -19.96
CA GLY A 47 11.62 3.94 -20.21
C GLY A 47 10.41 4.77 -19.77
N ARG A 48 9.37 4.16 -19.20
CA ARG A 48 8.26 4.91 -18.61
C ARG A 48 8.71 5.60 -17.34
N VAL A 49 8.42 6.91 -17.25
CA VAL A 49 8.62 7.69 -16.02
C VAL A 49 7.33 7.71 -15.21
N PHE A 50 7.43 7.54 -13.90
CA PHE A 50 6.32 7.57 -12.95
C PHE A 50 6.77 8.14 -11.61
N GLU A 51 5.81 8.55 -10.80
CA GLU A 51 6.04 9.11 -9.49
C GLU A 51 5.49 8.17 -8.40
N VAL A 52 6.22 8.09 -7.32
CA VAL A 52 5.86 7.32 -6.13
C VAL A 52 5.84 8.28 -4.96
N THR A 53 4.71 8.40 -4.28
CA THR A 53 4.53 9.31 -3.15
C THR A 53 4.37 8.51 -1.87
N ALA A 54 5.18 8.84 -0.86
CA ALA A 54 5.01 8.34 0.49
C ALA A 54 4.08 9.27 1.27
N HIS A 55 2.98 8.72 1.77
CA HIS A 55 2.00 9.42 2.59
C HIS A 55 2.04 8.91 4.02
N VAL A 56 1.82 9.80 4.98
CA VAL A 56 1.56 9.43 6.36
C VAL A 56 0.12 9.75 6.72
N LYS A 57 -0.55 8.84 7.43
CA LYS A 57 -1.92 9.00 7.92
C LYS A 57 -1.96 8.95 9.44
N GLY A 58 -2.83 9.76 10.03
CA GLY A 58 -3.10 9.75 11.47
C GLY A 58 -1.92 10.19 12.33
N MET A 59 -1.00 11.00 11.80
CA MET A 59 0.09 11.55 12.61
C MET A 59 -0.41 12.61 13.60
N ASN A 60 0.31 12.74 14.70
CA ASN A 60 0.06 13.76 15.71
C ASN A 60 1.36 14.34 16.23
N ASP A 61 1.46 15.69 16.29
CA ASP A 61 2.59 16.41 16.86
C ASP A 61 3.96 16.03 16.25
N VAL A 62 4.07 15.94 14.91
CA VAL A 62 5.31 15.58 14.22
C VAL A 62 6.14 16.82 13.90
N MET A 63 7.41 16.81 14.29
CA MET A 63 8.38 17.87 14.01
C MET A 63 9.50 17.44 13.05
N ALA A 64 9.73 16.15 12.92
CA ALA A 64 10.67 15.59 11.98
C ALA A 64 10.31 14.15 11.62
N TYR A 65 10.79 13.71 10.47
CA TYR A 65 10.67 12.32 10.03
C TYR A 65 11.92 11.87 9.29
N GLY A 66 12.12 10.55 9.24
CA GLY A 66 13.11 9.92 8.37
C GLY A 66 12.63 8.52 8.03
N PHE A 67 12.78 8.11 6.77
CA PHE A 67 12.43 6.76 6.31
C PHE A 67 13.33 6.31 5.17
N THR A 68 13.29 5.01 4.90
CA THR A 68 14.00 4.38 3.77
C THR A 68 12.98 3.83 2.78
N LEU A 69 13.09 4.23 1.52
CA LEU A 69 12.37 3.67 0.40
C LEU A 69 13.29 2.65 -0.28
N SER A 70 12.83 1.40 -0.41
CA SER A 70 13.56 0.31 -1.06
C SER A 70 12.93 -0.03 -2.41
N TYR A 71 13.74 -0.37 -3.40
CA TYR A 71 13.33 -0.73 -4.76
C TYR A 71 14.31 -1.72 -5.39
N ASP A 72 13.89 -2.39 -6.46
CA ASP A 72 14.78 -3.26 -7.24
C ASP A 72 15.50 -2.45 -8.33
N PRO A 73 16.82 -2.22 -8.21
CA PRO A 73 17.59 -1.41 -9.16
C PRO A 73 17.73 -2.06 -10.55
N ALA A 74 17.44 -3.35 -10.69
CA ALA A 74 17.36 -4.01 -11.99
C ALA A 74 16.06 -3.70 -12.75
N ARG A 75 15.03 -3.19 -12.07
CA ARG A 75 13.69 -2.95 -12.61
C ARG A 75 13.36 -1.47 -12.76
N VAL A 76 13.77 -0.65 -11.80
CA VAL A 76 13.53 0.79 -11.80
C VAL A 76 14.77 1.56 -11.38
N LYS A 77 14.85 2.80 -11.80
CA LYS A 77 15.93 3.73 -11.43
C LYS A 77 15.35 5.10 -11.12
N PRO A 78 15.80 5.80 -10.05
CA PRO A 78 15.47 7.20 -9.82
C PRO A 78 15.91 8.09 -10.99
N VAL A 79 15.10 9.09 -11.33
CA VAL A 79 15.35 9.98 -12.49
C VAL A 79 15.93 11.28 -12.01
N GLY A 80 17.19 11.57 -12.40
CA GLY A 80 17.80 12.88 -12.17
C GLY A 80 18.61 12.98 -10.88
N ASP A 81 19.06 11.84 -10.34
CA ASP A 81 19.87 11.76 -9.12
C ASP A 81 19.29 12.62 -7.97
N ASP A 82 19.92 13.75 -7.61
CA ASP A 82 19.43 14.64 -6.55
C ASP A 82 18.08 15.33 -6.84
N GLN A 83 17.59 15.32 -8.08
CA GLN A 83 16.28 15.87 -8.45
C GLN A 83 15.17 14.81 -8.52
N ALA A 84 15.52 13.56 -8.24
CA ALA A 84 14.55 12.48 -8.23
C ALA A 84 13.58 12.55 -7.05
N VAL A 85 13.93 13.26 -5.98
CA VAL A 85 13.19 13.29 -4.73
C VAL A 85 12.73 14.71 -4.43
N GLU A 86 11.43 14.88 -4.25
CA GLU A 86 10.80 16.14 -3.89
C GLU A 86 10.22 16.05 -2.47
N GLU A 87 10.35 17.13 -1.68
CA GLU A 87 9.74 17.25 -0.36
C GLU A 87 8.23 17.27 -0.48
N GLY A 88 7.54 16.54 0.38
CA GLY A 88 6.08 16.58 0.50
C GLY A 88 5.56 17.82 1.21
N ASN A 89 4.29 17.81 1.56
CA ASN A 89 3.60 18.97 2.11
C ASN A 89 3.53 19.02 3.64
N ILE A 90 4.11 18.05 4.34
CA ILE A 90 4.00 17.90 5.81
C ILE A 90 4.40 19.16 6.58
N PHE A 91 5.37 19.94 6.08
CA PHE A 91 5.84 21.18 6.70
C PHE A 91 5.58 22.42 5.85
N ALA A 92 4.71 22.35 4.85
CA ALA A 92 4.43 23.46 3.91
C ALA A 92 3.92 24.74 4.63
N ASP A 93 3.15 24.57 5.70
CA ASP A 93 2.59 25.70 6.46
C ASP A 93 3.56 26.28 7.52
N ASN A 94 4.76 25.72 7.65
CA ASN A 94 5.74 26.23 8.60
C ASN A 94 6.36 27.56 8.08
N PRO A 95 6.14 28.71 8.74
CA PRO A 95 6.64 30.00 8.26
C PRO A 95 8.16 30.11 8.25
N ARG A 96 8.87 29.23 8.95
CA ARG A 96 10.34 29.17 8.98
C ARG A 96 10.90 28.12 8.03
N GLY A 97 10.04 27.36 7.33
CA GLY A 97 10.41 26.29 6.41
C GLY A 97 10.84 25.01 7.11
N SER A 98 11.37 24.12 6.31
CA SER A 98 11.89 22.80 6.70
C SER A 98 13.33 22.63 6.25
N LEU A 99 14.01 21.67 6.85
CA LEU A 99 15.25 21.08 6.32
C LEU A 99 14.86 19.74 5.70
N PHE A 100 15.00 19.66 4.40
CA PHE A 100 14.76 18.42 3.66
C PHE A 100 16.11 17.86 3.16
N PHE A 101 16.28 16.56 3.27
CA PHE A 101 17.46 15.86 2.78
C PHE A 101 17.07 14.48 2.27
N HIS A 102 17.83 14.00 1.32
CA HIS A 102 17.73 12.64 0.82
C HIS A 102 19.09 12.13 0.39
N ARG A 103 19.21 10.81 0.31
CA ARG A 103 20.39 10.11 -0.19
C ARG A 103 19.96 8.96 -1.06
N VAL A 104 20.35 8.99 -2.31
CA VAL A 104 20.05 7.94 -3.29
C VAL A 104 21.22 6.95 -3.31
N GLU A 105 20.93 5.70 -3.05
CA GLU A 105 21.85 4.57 -3.19
C GLU A 105 21.20 3.50 -4.07
N ASP A 106 22.00 2.56 -4.56
CA ASP A 106 21.49 1.49 -5.41
C ASP A 106 20.53 0.59 -4.62
N GLY A 107 19.27 0.56 -5.03
CA GLY A 107 18.20 -0.20 -4.37
C GLY A 107 17.56 0.46 -3.15
N ARG A 108 18.00 1.66 -2.71
CA ARG A 108 17.39 2.37 -1.59
C ARG A 108 17.55 3.88 -1.67
N ILE A 109 16.58 4.59 -1.12
CA ILE A 109 16.63 6.04 -0.94
C ILE A 109 16.32 6.34 0.53
N GLU A 110 17.24 7.02 1.20
CA GLU A 110 17.01 7.55 2.53
C GLU A 110 16.46 8.97 2.42
N ILE A 111 15.36 9.25 3.08
CA ILE A 111 14.62 10.52 2.98
C ILE A 111 14.31 11.00 4.38
N GLY A 112 14.49 12.29 4.62
CA GLY A 112 14.08 12.87 5.87
C GLY A 112 13.85 14.36 5.79
N ALA A 113 13.02 14.86 6.70
CA ALA A 113 12.82 16.28 6.88
C ALA A 113 12.58 16.63 8.36
N GLY A 114 12.89 17.86 8.69
CA GLY A 114 12.58 18.41 9.97
C GLY A 114 12.22 19.89 9.84
N ARG A 115 11.24 20.34 10.62
CA ARG A 115 10.88 21.74 10.66
C ARG A 115 11.97 22.60 11.30
N ILE A 116 12.04 23.85 10.88
CA ILE A 116 12.89 24.84 11.51
C ILE A 116 12.09 25.58 12.62
N GLY A 117 12.62 25.57 13.85
CA GLY A 117 12.00 26.17 15.02
C GLY A 117 11.24 25.17 15.89
N ASN A 118 10.73 25.63 17.03
CA ASN A 118 10.11 24.79 18.07
C ASN A 118 8.64 25.13 18.35
N GLU A 119 8.02 25.98 17.53
CA GLU A 119 6.67 26.50 17.79
C GLU A 119 5.59 25.77 16.97
N TRP A 120 5.98 24.85 16.07
CA TRP A 120 5.06 24.19 15.15
C TRP A 120 5.32 22.70 15.07
N SER A 121 4.25 21.93 15.04
CA SER A 121 4.25 20.51 14.72
C SER A 121 3.14 20.21 13.70
N ALA A 122 3.31 19.17 12.91
CA ALA A 122 2.31 18.73 11.96
C ALA A 122 1.43 17.63 12.57
N SER A 123 0.14 17.63 12.20
CA SER A 123 -0.82 16.60 12.63
C SER A 123 -1.81 16.34 11.48
N GLY A 124 -2.38 15.14 11.43
CA GLY A 124 -3.31 14.72 10.39
C GLY A 124 -2.65 13.83 9.34
N ASP A 125 -3.10 13.95 8.10
CA ASP A 125 -2.58 13.22 6.96
C ASP A 125 -1.73 14.16 6.10
N ALA A 126 -0.60 13.67 5.59
CA ALA A 126 0.30 14.47 4.75
C ALA A 126 1.14 13.61 3.80
N GLU A 127 1.68 14.28 2.78
CA GLU A 127 2.73 13.73 1.94
C GLU A 127 4.09 13.97 2.59
N LEU A 128 4.90 12.92 2.67
CA LEU A 128 6.27 12.99 3.18
C LEU A 128 7.25 13.36 2.08
N ALA A 129 7.23 12.63 0.99
CA ALA A 129 8.07 12.86 -0.17
C ALA A 129 7.50 12.18 -1.42
N THR A 130 7.85 12.72 -2.59
CA THR A 130 7.61 12.11 -3.89
C THR A 130 8.93 11.76 -4.55
N VAL A 131 9.01 10.56 -5.12
CA VAL A 131 10.19 10.08 -5.85
C VAL A 131 9.81 9.75 -7.27
N ARG A 132 10.59 10.27 -8.22
CA ARG A 132 10.40 10.01 -9.65
C ARG A 132 11.32 8.89 -10.11
N PHE A 133 10.71 7.84 -10.69
CA PHE A 133 11.41 6.68 -11.23
C PHE A 133 11.23 6.54 -12.73
N VAL A 134 12.16 5.83 -13.36
CA VAL A 134 12.01 5.29 -14.72
C VAL A 134 12.09 3.78 -14.66
N THR A 135 11.19 3.12 -15.37
CA THR A 135 11.20 1.65 -15.52
C THR A 135 12.32 1.21 -16.46
N LEU A 136 12.99 0.14 -16.10
CA LEU A 136 14.00 -0.54 -16.93
C LEU A 136 13.43 -1.80 -17.58
N THR A 137 12.31 -2.30 -17.06
CA THR A 137 11.60 -3.49 -17.50
C THR A 137 10.11 -3.21 -17.71
N ASP A 138 9.34 -4.21 -18.11
CA ASP A 138 7.88 -4.16 -18.21
C ASP A 138 7.15 -4.44 -16.88
N ASP A 139 7.90 -4.50 -15.78
CA ASP A 139 7.41 -4.66 -14.41
C ASP A 139 8.30 -3.84 -13.46
N PRO A 140 7.78 -2.79 -12.79
CA PRO A 140 8.57 -1.96 -11.90
C PRO A 140 9.01 -2.69 -10.61
N GLY A 141 8.44 -3.85 -10.32
CA GLY A 141 8.66 -4.55 -9.06
C GLY A 141 8.01 -3.84 -7.88
N GLN A 142 8.46 -4.20 -6.69
CA GLN A 142 8.00 -3.58 -5.44
C GLN A 142 8.84 -2.36 -5.11
N ILE A 143 8.16 -1.28 -4.71
CA ILE A 143 8.76 -0.10 -4.11
C ILE A 143 8.07 0.10 -2.77
N GLU A 144 8.83 0.05 -1.70
CA GLU A 144 8.26 0.01 -0.34
C GLU A 144 9.07 0.81 0.67
N VAL A 145 8.40 1.30 1.72
CA VAL A 145 9.07 1.86 2.89
C VAL A 145 9.50 0.69 3.79
N THR A 146 10.80 0.54 4.03
CA THR A 146 11.35 -0.58 4.80
C THR A 146 11.67 -0.24 6.25
N GLY A 147 11.54 1.03 6.63
CA GLY A 147 11.72 1.49 8.00
C GLY A 147 11.70 3.01 8.07
N GLY A 148 11.41 3.53 9.26
CA GLY A 148 11.40 4.97 9.48
C GLY A 148 10.96 5.35 10.88
N GLU A 149 11.11 6.61 11.21
CA GLU A 149 10.68 7.21 12.47
C GLU A 149 10.01 8.56 12.24
N LEU A 150 8.99 8.83 13.05
CA LEU A 150 8.43 10.17 13.26
C LEU A 150 8.96 10.71 14.59
N VAL A 151 9.30 11.97 14.65
CA VAL A 151 9.76 12.63 15.88
C VAL A 151 8.77 13.70 16.28
N ASN A 152 8.32 13.67 17.53
CA ASN A 152 7.36 14.66 18.06
C ASN A 152 8.05 15.90 18.66
N SER A 153 7.29 16.88 19.13
CA SER A 153 7.76 18.12 19.74
C SER A 153 8.57 17.91 21.05
N ASP A 154 8.39 16.77 21.72
CA ASP A 154 9.20 16.36 22.89
C ASP A 154 10.50 15.66 22.50
N PHE A 155 10.87 15.65 21.22
CA PHE A 155 12.03 14.94 20.66
C PHE A 155 12.01 13.42 20.88
N ARG A 156 10.82 12.84 20.91
CA ARG A 156 10.63 11.39 20.99
C ARG A 156 10.42 10.82 19.60
N GLY A 157 11.17 9.77 19.27
CA GLY A 157 11.02 9.01 18.05
C GLY A 157 9.94 7.92 18.18
N PHE A 158 9.09 7.81 17.18
CA PHE A 158 8.09 6.76 17.02
C PHE A 158 8.38 5.99 15.74
N PRO A 159 8.51 4.66 15.79
CA PRO A 159 8.67 3.89 14.58
C PRO A 159 7.44 4.07 13.69
N MET A 160 7.69 4.34 12.41
CA MET A 160 6.65 4.36 11.40
C MET A 160 6.05 2.96 11.27
N GLN A 161 4.72 2.87 11.39
CA GLN A 161 4.01 1.66 11.00
C GLN A 161 3.90 1.68 9.48
N VAL A 162 4.61 0.79 8.82
CA VAL A 162 4.49 0.61 7.37
C VAL A 162 3.33 -0.34 7.16
N GLU A 163 2.35 0.07 6.37
CA GLU A 163 1.38 -0.87 5.85
C GLU A 163 2.16 -1.94 5.07
N ALA A 164 2.08 -3.19 5.50
CA ALA A 164 2.81 -4.26 4.83
C ALA A 164 2.44 -4.24 3.35
N PRO A 165 3.41 -4.27 2.43
CA PRO A 165 3.12 -4.24 1.01
C PRO A 165 2.12 -5.35 0.74
N GLN A 166 0.96 -4.99 0.23
CA GLN A 166 0.00 -5.99 -0.22
C GLN A 166 0.68 -6.68 -1.40
N VAL A 167 1.05 -7.94 -1.20
CA VAL A 167 1.52 -8.78 -2.32
C VAL A 167 0.34 -8.93 -3.25
N LEU A 168 0.27 -8.05 -4.25
CA LEU A 168 -0.79 -8.09 -5.23
C LEU A 168 -0.68 -9.38 -6.06
N PRO A 169 -1.80 -10.04 -6.32
CA PRO A 169 -1.82 -11.20 -7.19
C PRO A 169 -1.25 -10.86 -8.56
N GLN A 170 -0.45 -11.76 -9.12
CA GLN A 170 0.15 -11.57 -10.46
C GLN A 170 -0.82 -11.89 -11.61
N VAL A 171 -1.87 -12.67 -11.32
CA VAL A 171 -2.86 -13.12 -12.31
C VAL A 171 -4.27 -13.07 -11.71
N VAL A 172 -5.27 -12.88 -12.58
CA VAL A 172 -6.66 -13.09 -12.18
C VAL A 172 -6.87 -14.57 -11.91
N ALA A 173 -7.37 -14.90 -10.74
CA ALA A 173 -7.66 -16.28 -10.37
C ALA A 173 -8.98 -16.39 -9.61
N LEU A 174 -9.77 -17.41 -9.91
CA LEU A 174 -10.90 -17.84 -9.11
C LEU A 174 -10.53 -19.12 -8.38
N HIS A 175 -10.55 -19.11 -7.04
CA HIS A 175 -10.17 -20.27 -6.24
C HIS A 175 -11.36 -21.18 -5.95
N GLN A 176 -11.07 -22.44 -5.59
CA GLN A 176 -12.08 -23.36 -5.11
C GLN A 176 -12.65 -22.82 -3.78
N ASN A 177 -13.99 -22.82 -3.68
CA ASN A 177 -14.65 -22.43 -2.43
C ASN A 177 -14.26 -23.39 -1.28
N PHE A 178 -14.19 -22.85 -0.08
CA PHE A 178 -13.88 -23.61 1.12
C PHE A 178 -14.77 -23.19 2.30
N PRO A 179 -15.37 -24.17 3.01
CA PRO A 179 -15.37 -25.61 2.74
C PRO A 179 -16.14 -26.00 1.47
N ASN A 180 -15.83 -27.18 0.91
CA ASN A 180 -16.59 -27.81 -0.17
C ASN A 180 -16.49 -29.35 -0.04
N PRO A 181 -17.59 -30.09 0.27
CA PRO A 181 -18.95 -29.59 0.49
C PRO A 181 -19.08 -28.64 1.68
N PHE A 182 -20.13 -27.81 1.71
CA PHE A 182 -20.35 -26.79 2.74
C PHE A 182 -21.75 -26.89 3.39
N ASN A 183 -21.88 -26.36 4.62
CA ASN A 183 -23.13 -26.28 5.39
C ASN A 183 -23.10 -25.11 6.39
N PRO A 184 -24.01 -24.14 6.33
CA PRO A 184 -24.73 -23.69 5.16
C PRO A 184 -23.93 -22.66 4.35
N SER A 185 -22.72 -22.30 4.79
CA SER A 185 -21.94 -21.23 4.19
C SER A 185 -20.55 -21.69 3.73
N THR A 186 -20.03 -20.99 2.73
CA THR A 186 -18.70 -21.21 2.17
C THR A 186 -18.06 -19.89 1.78
N ASP A 187 -16.73 -19.85 1.78
CA ASP A 187 -15.95 -18.71 1.31
C ASP A 187 -15.50 -18.96 -0.13
N ILE A 188 -15.79 -18.00 -0.99
CA ILE A 188 -15.29 -17.92 -2.36
C ILE A 188 -14.15 -16.91 -2.38
N ARG A 189 -13.00 -17.30 -2.91
CA ARG A 189 -11.82 -16.45 -3.02
C ARG A 189 -11.45 -16.22 -4.47
N PHE A 190 -11.02 -15.00 -4.77
CA PHE A 190 -10.48 -14.66 -6.07
C PHE A 190 -9.43 -13.56 -5.95
N ASP A 191 -8.59 -13.47 -6.95
CA ASP A 191 -7.46 -12.56 -7.02
C ASP A 191 -7.57 -11.64 -8.24
N LEU A 192 -7.21 -10.37 -8.06
CA LEU A 192 -7.17 -9.34 -9.10
C LEU A 192 -5.79 -8.67 -9.11
N PRO A 193 -5.02 -8.77 -10.19
CA PRO A 193 -3.71 -8.09 -10.30
C PRO A 193 -3.85 -6.59 -10.51
N THR A 194 -4.96 -6.14 -11.10
CA THR A 194 -5.25 -4.73 -11.39
C THR A 194 -6.71 -4.40 -11.11
N ALA A 195 -7.02 -3.11 -10.94
CA ALA A 195 -8.41 -2.66 -10.76
C ALA A 195 -9.23 -2.88 -12.03
N ARG A 196 -10.38 -3.56 -11.89
CA ARG A 196 -11.28 -3.89 -13.02
C ARG A 196 -12.72 -4.08 -12.61
N GLU A 197 -13.61 -4.08 -13.59
CA GLU A 197 -15.00 -4.48 -13.39
C GLU A 197 -15.08 -5.99 -13.10
N VAL A 198 -15.81 -6.34 -12.05
CA VAL A 198 -15.92 -7.70 -11.54
C VAL A 198 -17.38 -8.09 -11.37
N GLN A 199 -17.73 -9.26 -11.90
CA GLN A 199 -19.01 -9.91 -11.62
C GLN A 199 -18.74 -11.29 -11.01
N LEU A 200 -19.24 -11.52 -9.79
CA LEU A 200 -19.24 -12.83 -9.14
C LEU A 200 -20.66 -13.27 -8.89
N ARG A 201 -21.09 -14.33 -9.57
CA ARG A 201 -22.46 -14.84 -9.53
C ARG A 201 -22.51 -16.31 -9.18
N VAL A 202 -23.59 -16.71 -8.51
CA VAL A 202 -23.90 -18.10 -8.18
C VAL A 202 -25.09 -18.57 -9.03
N TYR A 203 -25.00 -19.80 -9.55
CA TYR A 203 -26.00 -20.41 -10.42
C TYR A 203 -26.45 -21.77 -9.90
N ASN A 204 -27.68 -22.17 -10.25
CA ASN A 204 -28.16 -23.54 -10.11
C ASN A 204 -27.72 -24.42 -11.30
N GLN A 205 -28.08 -25.67 -11.26
CA GLN A 205 -27.77 -26.66 -12.33
C GLN A 205 -28.41 -26.32 -13.69
N LEU A 206 -29.45 -25.48 -13.71
CA LEU A 206 -30.11 -25.03 -14.93
C LEU A 206 -29.50 -23.74 -15.51
N GLY A 207 -28.42 -23.24 -14.90
CA GLY A 207 -27.76 -21.99 -15.32
C GLY A 207 -28.48 -20.72 -14.89
N GLN A 208 -29.52 -20.83 -14.05
CA GLN A 208 -30.22 -19.65 -13.52
C GLN A 208 -29.43 -18.99 -12.43
N THR A 209 -29.27 -17.66 -12.47
CA THR A 209 -28.62 -16.88 -11.44
C THR A 209 -29.42 -16.97 -10.13
N ILE A 210 -28.75 -17.39 -9.07
CA ILE A 210 -29.28 -17.55 -7.70
C ILE A 210 -28.91 -16.35 -6.85
N ARG A 211 -27.66 -15.92 -6.94
CA ARG A 211 -27.10 -14.82 -6.15
C ARG A 211 -26.06 -14.06 -6.95
N THR A 212 -26.11 -12.74 -6.90
CA THR A 212 -25.02 -11.87 -7.31
C THR A 212 -24.25 -11.44 -6.06
N LEU A 213 -22.99 -11.87 -5.96
CA LEU A 213 -22.14 -11.55 -4.82
C LEU A 213 -21.35 -10.24 -5.03
N VAL A 214 -20.95 -9.99 -6.28
CA VAL A 214 -20.25 -8.76 -6.71
C VAL A 214 -20.76 -8.37 -8.10
N ASP A 215 -20.94 -7.07 -8.31
CA ASP A 215 -21.21 -6.47 -9.61
C ASP A 215 -20.78 -4.99 -9.58
N ASN A 216 -19.45 -4.76 -9.51
CA ASN A 216 -18.87 -3.42 -9.44
C ASN A 216 -17.37 -3.44 -9.77
N ARG A 217 -16.80 -2.24 -9.94
CA ARG A 217 -15.35 -2.07 -10.06
C ARG A 217 -14.67 -2.34 -8.71
N MET A 218 -13.65 -3.21 -8.75
CA MET A 218 -12.83 -3.57 -7.58
C MET A 218 -11.36 -3.24 -7.85
N LYS A 219 -10.63 -2.85 -6.79
CA LYS A 219 -9.18 -2.58 -6.85
C LYS A 219 -8.40 -3.89 -7.02
N ALA A 220 -7.09 -3.78 -7.29
CA ALA A 220 -6.18 -4.90 -7.19
C ALA A 220 -6.19 -5.48 -5.76
N GLY A 221 -6.03 -6.80 -5.62
CA GLY A 221 -6.02 -7.47 -4.32
C GLY A 221 -6.58 -8.88 -4.33
N SER A 222 -6.47 -9.57 -3.18
CA SER A 222 -7.08 -10.86 -2.91
C SER A 222 -8.37 -10.70 -2.11
N TYR A 223 -9.45 -11.26 -2.60
CA TYR A 223 -10.79 -11.10 -2.04
C TYR A 223 -11.33 -12.41 -1.49
N ARG A 224 -12.09 -12.31 -0.40
CA ARG A 224 -12.83 -13.40 0.21
C ARG A 224 -14.27 -12.98 0.45
N LEU A 225 -15.19 -13.66 -0.18
CA LEU A 225 -16.62 -13.40 -0.06
C LEU A 225 -17.34 -14.63 0.44
N LYS A 226 -18.22 -14.44 1.42
CA LYS A 226 -19.02 -15.50 2.00
C LYS A 226 -20.34 -15.63 1.27
N TRP A 227 -20.66 -16.85 0.84
CA TRP A 227 -22.01 -17.20 0.43
C TRP A 227 -22.64 -18.09 1.51
N ASP A 228 -23.81 -17.70 1.94
CA ASP A 228 -24.56 -18.31 3.04
C ASP A 228 -25.64 -19.30 2.57
N GLY A 229 -25.66 -19.65 1.28
CA GLY A 229 -26.67 -20.54 0.70
C GLY A 229 -28.03 -19.87 0.51
N THR A 230 -28.06 -18.55 0.32
CA THR A 230 -29.29 -17.79 0.04
C THR A 230 -29.34 -17.23 -1.36
N THR A 231 -30.58 -16.96 -1.86
CA THR A 231 -30.83 -16.22 -3.09
C THR A 231 -30.66 -14.71 -2.87
N ASP A 232 -30.75 -13.89 -3.94
CA ASP A 232 -30.79 -12.42 -3.85
C ASP A 232 -31.95 -11.90 -2.99
N GLN A 233 -33.04 -12.69 -2.87
CA GLN A 233 -34.19 -12.35 -2.02
C GLN A 233 -34.05 -12.87 -0.57
N GLY A 234 -32.89 -13.39 -0.19
CA GLY A 234 -32.62 -13.91 1.15
C GLY A 234 -33.27 -15.28 1.46
N ARG A 235 -33.79 -15.98 0.46
CA ARG A 235 -34.41 -17.31 0.63
C ARG A 235 -33.34 -18.40 0.58
N ASN A 236 -33.39 -19.36 1.52
CA ASN A 236 -32.49 -20.51 1.52
C ASN A 236 -32.69 -21.37 0.27
N VAL A 237 -31.59 -21.80 -0.32
CA VAL A 237 -31.58 -22.76 -1.41
C VAL A 237 -31.53 -24.21 -0.88
N SER A 238 -31.91 -25.20 -1.69
CA SER A 238 -31.91 -26.63 -1.34
C SER A 238 -30.48 -27.20 -1.37
N SER A 239 -30.23 -28.31 -0.64
CA SER A 239 -29.01 -29.10 -0.85
C SER A 239 -28.86 -29.50 -2.31
N GLY A 240 -27.63 -29.46 -2.82
CA GLY A 240 -27.37 -29.77 -4.23
C GLY A 240 -26.07 -29.17 -4.75
N VAL A 241 -25.88 -29.31 -6.06
CA VAL A 241 -24.75 -28.75 -6.79
C VAL A 241 -25.10 -27.36 -7.28
N TYR A 242 -24.18 -26.43 -7.06
CA TYR A 242 -24.21 -25.05 -7.53
C TYR A 242 -22.92 -24.72 -8.28
N PHE A 243 -22.97 -23.69 -9.07
CA PHE A 243 -21.81 -23.16 -9.79
C PHE A 243 -21.64 -21.69 -9.41
N TYR A 244 -20.42 -21.20 -9.48
CA TYR A 244 -20.12 -19.78 -9.38
C TYR A 244 -19.15 -19.36 -10.47
N SER A 245 -19.40 -18.20 -11.06
CA SER A 245 -18.51 -17.61 -12.07
C SER A 245 -17.91 -16.31 -11.56
N LEU A 246 -16.67 -16.11 -11.94
CA LEU A 246 -16.00 -14.82 -11.89
C LEU A 246 -15.78 -14.34 -13.32
N ASP A 247 -16.33 -13.18 -13.64
CA ASP A 247 -16.08 -12.45 -14.87
C ASP A 247 -15.36 -11.14 -14.50
N ALA A 248 -14.14 -10.94 -15.03
CA ALA A 248 -13.26 -9.82 -14.69
C ALA A 248 -12.48 -9.37 -15.93
N GLY A 249 -13.08 -8.44 -16.72
CA GLY A 249 -12.56 -8.07 -18.04
C GLY A 249 -12.59 -9.25 -19.01
N ASP A 250 -11.44 -9.61 -19.53
CA ASP A 250 -11.22 -10.75 -20.46
C ASP A 250 -11.16 -12.11 -19.76
N PHE A 251 -11.10 -12.10 -18.43
CA PHE A 251 -11.07 -13.33 -17.64
C PHE A 251 -12.49 -13.78 -17.30
N SER A 252 -12.79 -15.04 -17.59
CA SER A 252 -14.01 -15.72 -17.16
C SER A 252 -13.70 -17.14 -16.71
N GLN A 253 -14.11 -17.49 -15.52
CA GLN A 253 -13.93 -18.82 -14.96
C GLN A 253 -15.14 -19.25 -14.15
N ILE A 254 -15.53 -20.54 -14.29
CA ILE A 254 -16.63 -21.16 -13.55
C ILE A 254 -16.09 -22.30 -12.69
N ARG A 255 -16.59 -22.42 -11.45
CA ARG A 255 -16.29 -23.52 -10.55
C ARG A 255 -17.56 -24.12 -9.95
N LYS A 256 -17.45 -25.37 -9.54
CA LYS A 256 -18.53 -26.15 -8.92
C LYS A 256 -18.38 -26.19 -7.41
N MET A 257 -19.50 -26.14 -6.70
CA MET A 257 -19.61 -26.32 -5.25
C MET A 257 -20.80 -27.16 -4.84
N THR A 258 -20.76 -27.76 -3.68
CA THR A 258 -21.81 -28.68 -3.18
C THR A 258 -22.30 -28.22 -1.81
N LEU A 259 -23.59 -27.91 -1.72
CA LEU A 259 -24.28 -27.60 -0.46
C LEU A 259 -24.89 -28.88 0.13
N VAL A 260 -24.58 -29.15 1.38
CA VAL A 260 -25.16 -30.25 2.17
C VAL A 260 -25.81 -29.65 3.40
N LYS A 261 -27.05 -30.00 3.64
CA LYS A 261 -27.79 -29.57 4.85
C LYS A 261 -27.97 -30.76 5.81
#